data_e2d45d5041cf0f17ea302908756ed0f9
#
_entry.id   e2d45d5041cf0f17ea302908756ed0f9
#
_cell.length_a   1.000
_cell.length_b   1.000
_cell.length_c   1.000
_cell.angle_alpha   90.00
_cell.angle_beta   90.00
_cell.angle_gamma   90.00
#
_symmetry.space_group_name_H-M   'P 1'
#
loop_
_entity.id
_entity.type
_entity.pdbx_description
1 polymer ?
#
loop_
_entity_poly.entity_id
_entity_poly.type
_entity_poly.pdbx_seq_one_letter_code
_entity_poly.pdbx_strand_id
1 'polypeptide(L)'
;MLALARQAGYEGGLFLSTLANLTHPASLLAAKELGADRVILPRELSIDEVKQISAACPEGLDLEMFIHGALCVAYSGQCNISHAQTGRSANRGDCSQACRLP
;
A
#
# COMPACT_ATOMS: atom_id res chain seq x y z
N MET A 1 0.61 6.65 11.92
CA MET A 1 2.07 6.49 11.65
C MET A 1 2.62 7.66 10.84
N LEU A 2 2.14 7.98 9.60
CA LEU A 2 2.65 9.11 8.80
C LEU A 2 2.66 10.43 9.57
N ALA A 3 1.51 10.83 10.12
CA ALA A 3 1.40 12.07 10.90
C ALA A 3 2.36 12.10 12.09
N LEU A 4 2.55 10.99 12.78
CA LEU A 4 3.50 10.87 13.88
C LEU A 4 4.95 11.05 13.43
N ALA A 5 5.32 10.51 12.26
CA ALA A 5 6.65 10.70 11.70
C ALA A 5 6.93 12.19 11.42
N ARG A 6 5.97 12.89 10.81
CA ARG A 6 6.08 14.34 10.57
C ARG A 6 6.13 15.13 11.89
N GLN A 7 5.29 14.80 12.85
CA GLN A 7 5.31 15.44 14.19
C GLN A 7 6.64 15.21 14.93
N ALA A 8 7.28 14.06 14.71
CA ALA A 8 8.61 13.77 15.26
C ALA A 8 9.76 14.45 14.51
N GLY A 9 9.48 15.27 13.49
CA GLY A 9 10.48 16.02 12.75
C GLY A 9 11.14 15.24 11.60
N TYR A 10 10.55 14.11 11.17
CA TYR A 10 11.10 13.37 10.02
C TYR A 10 10.81 14.12 8.72
N GLU A 11 11.87 14.53 8.03
CA GLU A 11 11.83 15.31 6.78
C GLU A 11 11.99 14.47 5.51
N GLY A 12 12.35 13.19 5.64
CA GLY A 12 12.51 12.27 4.52
C GLY A 12 11.18 11.89 3.86
N GLY A 13 11.24 11.23 2.70
CA GLY A 13 10.07 10.74 1.97
C GLY A 13 9.26 9.72 2.78
N LEU A 14 7.95 9.89 2.83
CA LEU A 14 7.01 8.98 3.47
C LEU A 14 6.18 8.26 2.41
N PHE A 15 6.33 6.95 2.33
CA PHE A 15 5.70 6.11 1.31
C PHE A 15 4.66 5.18 1.93
N LEU A 16 3.47 5.16 1.37
CA LEU A 16 2.43 4.20 1.74
C LEU A 16 2.56 2.93 0.90
N SER A 17 2.72 1.82 1.58
CA SER A 17 2.81 0.49 0.96
C SER A 17 1.44 0.05 0.40
N THR A 18 1.44 -0.98 -0.46
CA THR A 18 0.23 -1.71 -0.89
C THR A 18 -0.65 -2.14 0.30
N LEU A 19 -0.06 -2.33 1.48
CA LEU A 19 -0.78 -2.71 2.70
C LEU A 19 -1.77 -1.65 3.20
N ALA A 20 -1.60 -0.39 2.78
CA ALA A 20 -2.57 0.68 3.05
C ALA A 20 -3.86 0.53 2.23
N ASN A 21 -3.83 -0.30 1.19
CA ASN A 21 -4.96 -0.67 0.34
C ASN A 21 -5.77 0.53 -0.19
N LEU A 22 -5.07 1.50 -0.75
CA LEU A 22 -5.70 2.71 -1.28
C LEU A 22 -6.25 2.42 -2.69
N THR A 23 -7.55 2.17 -2.77
CA THR A 23 -8.25 1.75 -4.00
C THR A 23 -9.18 2.81 -4.57
N HIS A 24 -9.31 3.96 -3.91
CA HIS A 24 -10.25 4.99 -4.31
C HIS A 24 -9.59 6.38 -4.34
N PRO A 25 -9.94 7.25 -5.31
CA PRO A 25 -9.37 8.60 -5.41
C PRO A 25 -9.40 9.41 -4.12
N ALA A 26 -10.50 9.36 -3.35
CA ALA A 26 -10.61 10.08 -2.09
C ALA A 26 -9.57 9.66 -1.05
N SER A 27 -9.10 8.41 -1.08
CA SER A 27 -8.06 7.92 -0.18
C SER A 27 -6.69 8.53 -0.48
N LEU A 28 -6.42 8.97 -1.72
CA LEU A 28 -5.20 9.66 -2.09
C LEU A 28 -5.14 11.07 -1.46
N LEU A 29 -6.27 11.78 -1.42
CA LEU A 29 -6.36 13.07 -0.74
C LEU A 29 -6.02 12.93 0.75
N ALA A 30 -6.64 11.96 1.42
CA ALA A 30 -6.34 11.67 2.81
C ALA A 30 -4.86 11.27 3.04
N ALA A 31 -4.28 10.46 2.14
CA ALA A 31 -2.86 10.11 2.20
C ALA A 31 -1.97 11.35 2.10
N LYS A 32 -2.28 12.26 1.17
CA LYS A 32 -1.54 13.52 0.99
C LYS A 32 -1.66 14.41 2.22
N GLU A 33 -2.85 14.58 2.77
CA GLU A 33 -3.10 15.37 4.00
C GLU A 33 -2.33 14.79 5.21
N LEU A 34 -2.16 13.48 5.28
CA LEU A 34 -1.36 12.81 6.31
C LEU A 34 0.15 12.92 6.09
N GLY A 35 0.60 13.55 5.00
CA GLY A 35 1.99 13.81 4.70
C GLY A 35 2.70 12.71 3.91
N ALA A 36 1.96 11.87 3.18
CA ALA A 36 2.57 10.93 2.23
C ALA A 36 3.11 11.66 1.00
N ASP A 37 4.29 11.25 0.54
CA ASP A 37 4.90 11.72 -0.70
C ASP A 37 4.66 10.75 -1.85
N ARG A 38 4.43 9.46 -1.53
CA ARG A 38 4.17 8.41 -2.52
C ARG A 38 3.20 7.37 -1.99
N VAL A 39 2.37 6.84 -2.91
CA VAL A 39 1.47 5.72 -2.66
C VAL A 39 1.81 4.60 -3.62
N ILE A 40 2.04 3.41 -3.09
CA ILE A 40 2.19 2.18 -3.87
C ILE A 40 0.81 1.54 -3.97
N LEU A 41 0.25 1.55 -5.18
CA LEU A 41 -1.10 1.07 -5.45
C LEU A 41 -1.21 -0.45 -5.21
N PRO A 42 -2.34 -0.93 -4.67
CA PRO A 42 -2.57 -2.35 -4.50
C PRO A 42 -2.68 -3.06 -5.86
N ARG A 43 -2.34 -4.34 -5.87
CA ARG A 43 -2.23 -5.15 -7.09
C ARG A 43 -3.58 -5.62 -7.64
N GLU A 44 -4.64 -5.45 -6.89
CA GLU A 44 -6.01 -5.86 -7.24
C GLU A 44 -6.66 -4.92 -8.26
N LEU A 45 -6.12 -3.72 -8.42
CA LEU A 45 -6.69 -2.71 -9.31
C LEU A 45 -6.53 -3.11 -10.78
N SER A 46 -7.61 -2.95 -11.53
CA SER A 46 -7.61 -3.00 -12.99
C SER A 46 -6.91 -1.77 -13.58
N ILE A 47 -6.49 -1.86 -14.84
CA ILE A 47 -5.88 -0.73 -15.56
C ILE A 47 -6.80 0.49 -15.62
N ASP A 48 -8.12 0.27 -15.76
CA ASP A 48 -9.07 1.39 -15.84
C ASP A 48 -9.27 2.07 -14.48
N GLU A 49 -9.25 1.32 -13.38
CA GLU A 49 -9.22 1.88 -12.03
C GLU A 49 -7.92 2.66 -11.77
N VAL A 50 -6.78 2.13 -12.20
CA VAL A 50 -5.49 2.84 -12.10
C VAL A 50 -5.52 4.17 -12.86
N LYS A 51 -6.10 4.20 -14.09
CA LYS A 51 -6.27 5.45 -14.85
C LYS A 51 -7.14 6.47 -14.11
N GLN A 52 -8.26 6.01 -13.53
CA GLN A 52 -9.16 6.88 -12.76
C GLN A 52 -8.46 7.45 -11.52
N ILE A 53 -7.75 6.61 -10.78
CA ILE A 53 -6.98 7.00 -9.60
C ILE A 53 -5.87 7.98 -9.99
N SER A 54 -5.14 7.70 -11.09
CA SER A 54 -4.07 8.57 -11.57
C SER A 54 -4.60 9.95 -12.01
N ALA A 55 -5.74 9.97 -12.70
CA ALA A 55 -6.37 11.23 -13.14
C ALA A 55 -6.84 12.10 -11.97
N ALA A 56 -7.15 11.50 -10.83
CA ALA A 56 -7.60 12.18 -9.61
C ALA A 56 -6.46 12.36 -8.56
N CYS A 57 -5.23 12.02 -8.93
CA CYS A 57 -4.11 12.12 -8.01
C CYS A 57 -3.80 13.59 -7.69
N PRO A 58 -3.71 13.97 -6.40
CA PRO A 58 -3.40 15.33 -6.03
C PRO A 58 -1.94 15.68 -6.40
N GLU A 59 -1.72 16.93 -6.75
CA GLU A 59 -0.38 17.46 -7.06
C GLU A 59 0.59 17.21 -5.90
N GLY A 60 1.81 16.79 -6.24
CA GLY A 60 2.86 16.49 -5.27
C GLY A 60 2.67 15.18 -4.50
N LEU A 61 1.81 14.27 -4.98
CA LEU A 61 1.75 12.88 -4.53
C LEU A 61 2.13 11.96 -5.70
N ASP A 62 3.19 11.17 -5.53
CA ASP A 62 3.61 10.18 -6.50
C ASP A 62 2.77 8.91 -6.40
N LEU A 63 2.50 8.28 -7.55
CA LEU A 63 1.92 6.94 -7.61
C LEU A 63 2.95 5.94 -8.13
N GLU A 64 2.98 4.78 -7.50
CA GLU A 64 3.80 3.64 -7.90
C GLU A 64 2.91 2.40 -8.04
N MET A 65 3.18 1.53 -9.02
CA MET A 65 2.50 0.25 -9.16
C MET A 65 3.46 -0.85 -9.60
N PHE A 66 3.16 -2.07 -9.20
CA PHE A 66 3.88 -3.24 -9.68
C PHE A 66 3.42 -3.61 -11.09
N ILE A 67 4.36 -3.63 -12.05
CA ILE A 67 4.13 -4.07 -13.44
C ILE A 67 4.66 -5.48 -13.70
N HIS A 68 5.50 -6.00 -12.80
CA HIS A 68 6.09 -7.34 -12.91
C HIS A 68 6.43 -7.87 -11.51
N GLY A 69 6.33 -9.18 -11.34
CA GLY A 69 6.72 -9.87 -10.11
C GLY A 69 5.75 -10.98 -9.71
N ALA A 70 6.05 -11.60 -8.57
CA ALA A 70 5.22 -12.66 -8.02
C ALA A 70 3.93 -12.08 -7.43
N LEU A 71 2.79 -12.43 -8.02
CA LEU A 71 1.48 -11.99 -7.56
C LEU A 71 1.15 -12.58 -6.18
N CYS A 72 0.61 -11.74 -5.29
CA CYS A 72 0.05 -12.19 -4.02
C CYS A 72 -1.41 -12.63 -4.20
N VAL A 73 -1.81 -13.74 -3.58
CA VAL A 73 -3.17 -14.27 -3.67
C VAL A 73 -4.15 -13.59 -2.71
N ALA A 74 -3.64 -12.84 -1.72
CA ALA A 74 -4.45 -12.14 -0.74
C ALA A 74 -4.74 -10.71 -1.17
N TYR A 75 -5.85 -10.15 -0.69
CA TYR A 75 -6.06 -8.71 -0.74
C TYR A 75 -4.96 -7.98 0.04
N SER A 76 -4.47 -6.88 -0.51
CA SER A 76 -3.44 -6.07 0.10
C SER A 76 -3.89 -5.56 1.48
N GLY A 77 -3.05 -5.80 2.50
CA GLY A 77 -3.35 -5.42 3.88
C GLY A 77 -4.36 -6.31 4.62
N GLN A 78 -4.84 -7.41 4.03
CA GLN A 78 -5.88 -8.27 4.63
C GLN A 78 -5.50 -9.77 4.63
N CYS A 79 -4.22 -10.10 4.70
CA CYS A 79 -3.75 -11.47 4.73
C CYS A 79 -3.71 -12.03 6.16
N ASN A 80 -4.44 -13.12 6.41
CA ASN A 80 -4.42 -13.83 7.69
C ASN A 80 -3.68 -15.18 7.64
N ILE A 81 -3.36 -15.71 6.45
CA ILE A 81 -2.74 -17.03 6.29
C ILE A 81 -1.36 -17.08 6.96
N SER A 82 -0.53 -16.07 6.73
CA SER A 82 0.81 -16.00 7.31
C SER A 82 0.75 -16.05 8.84
N HIS A 83 -0.12 -15.28 9.45
CA HIS A 83 -0.28 -15.26 10.91
C HIS A 83 -0.84 -16.57 11.44
N ALA A 84 -1.86 -17.14 10.81
CA ALA A 84 -2.49 -18.38 11.25
C ALA A 84 -1.53 -19.58 11.25
N GLN A 85 -0.61 -19.63 10.26
CA GLN A 85 0.32 -20.77 10.13
C GLN A 85 1.64 -20.58 10.86
N THR A 86 2.11 -19.33 11.01
CA THR A 86 3.49 -19.10 11.49
C THR A 86 3.58 -18.05 12.62
N GLY A 87 2.48 -17.43 13.00
CA GLY A 87 2.47 -16.30 13.93
C GLY A 87 3.00 -14.98 13.35
N ARG A 88 3.54 -14.98 12.10
CA ARG A 88 4.09 -13.79 11.44
C ARG A 88 3.00 -13.02 10.70
N SER A 89 2.88 -11.73 10.93
CA SER A 89 1.80 -10.93 10.32
C SER A 89 2.22 -10.29 9.00
N ALA A 90 1.69 -10.80 7.89
CA ALA A 90 1.87 -10.19 6.58
C ALA A 90 1.32 -8.76 6.50
N ASN A 91 0.28 -8.45 7.27
CA ASN A 91 -0.32 -7.10 7.34
C ASN A 91 0.59 -6.08 8.06
N ARG A 92 1.66 -6.56 8.71
CA ARG A 92 2.73 -5.74 9.31
C ARG A 92 4.04 -5.79 8.52
N GLY A 93 4.01 -6.35 7.29
CA GLY A 93 5.19 -6.51 6.45
C GLY A 93 6.00 -7.78 6.71
N ASP A 94 5.61 -8.64 7.67
CA ASP A 94 6.31 -9.87 8.03
C ASP A 94 5.64 -11.11 7.41
N CYS A 95 5.61 -11.14 6.08
CA CYS A 95 5.01 -12.25 5.33
C CYS A 95 5.90 -13.49 5.35
N SER A 96 5.37 -14.62 5.83
CA SER A 96 6.06 -15.92 5.82
C SER A 96 5.98 -16.66 4.47
N GLN A 97 5.20 -16.15 3.51
CA GLN A 97 4.90 -16.79 2.23
C GLN A 97 4.28 -18.20 2.38
N ALA A 98 3.59 -18.47 3.47
CA ALA A 98 2.98 -19.77 3.76
C ALA A 98 2.00 -20.27 2.68
N CYS A 99 1.38 -19.35 1.93
CA CYS A 99 0.51 -19.69 0.79
C CYS A 99 1.25 -20.24 -0.43
N ARG A 100 2.59 -20.31 -0.42
CA ARG A 100 3.44 -20.82 -1.52
C ARG A 100 4.18 -22.08 -1.15
N LEU A 101 3.99 -22.59 0.05
CA LEU A 101 4.52 -23.89 0.46
C LEU A 101 3.70 -25.00 -0.17
N PRO A 102 4.33 -26.10 -0.64
CA PRO A 102 3.63 -27.27 -1.13
C PRO A 102 2.82 -27.97 -0.05
#